data_134913e7d2b2008e10bed9d24c9d3b11
#
_entry.id   134913e7d2b2008e10bed9d24c9d3b11
#
_cell.length_a   1.000
_cell.length_b   1.000
_cell.length_c   1.000
_cell.angle_alpha   90.00
_cell.angle_beta   90.00
_cell.angle_gamma   90.00
#
_symmetry.space_group_name_H-M   'P 1'
#
loop_
_entity.id
_entity.type
_entity.pdbx_description
1 polymer ?
#
loop_
_entity_poly.entity_id
_entity_poly.type
_entity_poly.pdbx_seq_one_letter_code
_entity_poly.pdbx_strand_id
1 'polypeptide(L)'
;MWLEKKHLQQSFNREVLLVCEKYNNDININISTTTPKKPTENDLLEKLELNIQKDVFLRRTLVGPHTDKYTVFFKDKPLREYGSQGEHKLSFVLLKVAEHSFIKKETNKNPTLLLDDLFAKLDNGRGNAIFDLIRKSGQTIITNTDLVGVEAHGINPNNPNNKIIHLLRNWKN
;
A
#
# COMPACT_ATOMS: atom_id res chain seq x y z
N MET A 1 17.37 -5.38 -13.79
CA MET A 1 16.06 -4.68 -13.72
C MET A 1 14.88 -5.62 -13.46
N TRP A 2 14.49 -6.62 -14.31
CA TRP A 2 13.37 -7.55 -14.01
C TRP A 2 13.63 -8.46 -12.81
N LEU A 3 14.84 -8.99 -12.67
CA LEU A 3 15.21 -9.83 -11.52
C LEU A 3 15.17 -9.04 -10.21
N GLU A 4 15.67 -7.82 -10.21
CA GLU A 4 15.59 -6.89 -9.06
C GLU A 4 14.14 -6.58 -8.69
N LYS A 5 13.31 -6.28 -9.69
CA LYS A 5 11.88 -6.02 -9.50
C LYS A 5 11.15 -7.22 -8.87
N LYS A 6 11.47 -8.42 -9.31
CA LYS A 6 10.92 -9.65 -8.75
C LYS A 6 11.41 -9.91 -7.32
N HIS A 7 12.69 -9.70 -7.06
CA HIS A 7 13.26 -9.81 -5.72
C HIS A 7 12.61 -8.79 -4.77
N LEU A 8 12.47 -7.54 -5.21
CA LEU A 8 11.80 -6.49 -4.46
C LEU A 8 10.35 -6.86 -4.14
N GLN A 9 9.59 -7.37 -5.11
CA GLN A 9 8.22 -7.83 -4.91
C GLN A 9 8.13 -8.95 -3.86
N GLN A 10 9.02 -9.94 -3.93
CA GLN A 10 9.04 -11.04 -2.97
C GLN A 10 9.36 -10.56 -1.56
N SER A 11 10.34 -9.67 -1.42
CA SER A 11 10.72 -9.09 -0.14
C SER A 11 9.60 -8.22 0.43
N PHE A 12 8.93 -7.44 -0.41
CA PHE A 12 7.78 -6.64 0.00
C PHE A 12 6.58 -7.50 0.41
N ASN A 13 6.25 -8.57 -0.34
CA ASN A 13 5.19 -9.50 0.03
C ASN A 13 5.43 -10.17 1.39
N ARG A 14 6.67 -10.47 1.74
CA ARG A 14 7.01 -10.96 3.09
C ARG A 14 6.68 -9.94 4.17
N GLU A 15 6.97 -8.67 3.93
CA GLU A 15 6.63 -7.61 4.88
C GLU A 15 5.12 -7.41 5.00
N VAL A 16 4.39 -7.49 3.87
CA VAL A 16 2.92 -7.46 3.86
C VAL A 16 2.34 -8.59 4.70
N LEU A 17 2.84 -9.82 4.54
CA LEU A 17 2.41 -10.97 5.33
C LEU A 17 2.62 -10.74 6.82
N LEU A 18 3.80 -10.26 7.24
CA LEU A 18 4.09 -9.95 8.65
C LEU A 18 3.16 -8.89 9.24
N VAL A 19 2.75 -7.91 8.44
CA VAL A 19 1.78 -6.89 8.87
C VAL A 19 0.38 -7.48 8.98
N CYS A 20 -0.03 -8.32 8.03
CA CYS A 20 -1.32 -9.01 8.07
C CYS A 20 -1.42 -9.91 9.32
N GLU A 21 -0.41 -10.71 9.62
CA GLU A 21 -0.35 -11.56 10.81
C GLU A 21 -0.48 -10.75 12.12
N LYS A 22 0.17 -9.60 12.20
CA LYS A 22 0.06 -8.70 13.36
C LYS A 22 -1.33 -8.07 13.51
N TYR A 23 -2.02 -7.87 12.40
CA TYR A 23 -3.36 -7.31 12.37
C TYR A 23 -4.41 -8.38 12.71
N ASN A 24 -4.45 -9.46 11.95
CA ASN A 24 -5.34 -10.61 12.12
C ASN A 24 -4.86 -11.76 11.21
N ASN A 25 -4.63 -12.93 11.77
CA ASN A 25 -4.16 -14.12 11.05
C ASN A 25 -5.10 -14.59 9.92
N ASP A 26 -6.38 -14.19 9.96
CA ASP A 26 -7.37 -14.54 8.91
C ASP A 26 -7.25 -13.64 7.67
N ILE A 27 -6.42 -12.61 7.72
CA ILE A 27 -6.21 -11.67 6.62
C ILE A 27 -4.92 -12.02 5.90
N ASN A 28 -5.05 -12.25 4.60
CA ASN A 28 -3.93 -12.44 3.70
C ASN A 28 -4.04 -11.45 2.53
N ILE A 29 -2.97 -10.68 2.33
CA ILE A 29 -2.81 -9.78 1.19
C ILE A 29 -1.55 -10.19 0.45
N ASN A 30 -1.66 -10.31 -0.87
CA ASN A 30 -0.54 -10.65 -1.73
C ASN A 30 -0.56 -9.78 -2.99
N ILE A 31 0.63 -9.40 -3.46
CA ILE A 31 0.80 -8.66 -4.70
C ILE A 31 1.43 -9.59 -5.72
N SER A 32 0.77 -9.78 -6.86
CA SER A 32 1.27 -10.49 -8.01
C SER A 32 1.66 -9.52 -9.13
N THR A 33 2.57 -9.93 -10.00
CA THR A 33 2.97 -9.17 -11.17
C THR A 33 3.00 -10.05 -12.41
N THR A 34 2.78 -9.44 -13.58
CA THR A 34 2.96 -10.09 -14.88
C THR A 34 4.42 -10.25 -15.29
N THR A 35 5.37 -9.80 -14.45
CA THR A 35 6.81 -9.95 -14.73
C THR A 35 7.16 -11.42 -15.03
N PRO A 36 7.85 -11.73 -16.12
CA PRO A 36 8.25 -13.10 -16.46
C PRO A 36 9.06 -13.76 -15.36
N LYS A 37 8.88 -15.07 -15.17
CA LYS A 37 9.60 -15.81 -14.11
C LYS A 37 11.12 -15.83 -14.33
N LYS A 38 11.57 -15.94 -15.58
CA LYS A 38 12.98 -15.96 -15.99
C LYS A 38 13.15 -15.18 -17.29
N PRO A 39 13.09 -13.84 -17.25
CA PRO A 39 13.28 -13.04 -18.46
C PRO A 39 14.75 -13.11 -18.89
N THR A 40 14.99 -13.46 -20.14
CA THR A 40 16.31 -13.37 -20.77
C THR A 40 16.42 -12.08 -21.59
N GLU A 41 17.66 -11.68 -21.92
CA GLU A 41 17.91 -10.55 -22.79
C GLU A 41 17.35 -10.81 -24.21
N ASN A 42 17.53 -12.03 -24.72
CA ASN A 42 17.01 -12.45 -26.02
C ASN A 42 15.50 -12.41 -26.08
N ASP A 43 14.78 -12.86 -25.02
CA ASP A 43 13.33 -12.76 -24.96
C ASP A 43 12.84 -11.31 -25.05
N LEU A 44 13.60 -10.38 -24.49
CA LEU A 44 13.28 -8.96 -24.55
C LEU A 44 13.51 -8.41 -25.95
N LEU A 45 14.66 -8.71 -26.56
CA LEU A 45 15.01 -8.25 -27.90
C LEU A 45 14.00 -8.75 -28.93
N GLU A 46 13.68 -10.04 -28.93
CA GLU A 46 12.68 -10.62 -29.83
C GLU A 46 11.30 -9.92 -29.69
N LYS A 47 10.85 -9.69 -28.46
CA LYS A 47 9.58 -8.99 -28.24
C LYS A 47 9.61 -7.53 -28.67
N LEU A 48 10.74 -6.84 -28.49
CA LEU A 48 10.90 -5.46 -28.96
C LEU A 48 10.84 -5.42 -30.49
N GLU A 49 11.57 -6.30 -31.20
CA GLU A 49 11.56 -6.39 -32.65
C GLU A 49 10.16 -6.66 -33.19
N LEU A 50 9.43 -7.62 -32.62
CA LEU A 50 8.05 -7.93 -33.01
C LEU A 50 7.06 -6.79 -32.82
N ASN A 51 7.35 -5.85 -31.92
CA ASN A 51 6.44 -4.74 -31.60
C ASN A 51 6.87 -3.39 -32.20
N ILE A 52 7.99 -3.27 -32.91
CA ILE A 52 8.53 -2.01 -33.43
C ILE A 52 7.46 -1.18 -34.15
N GLN A 53 6.72 -1.76 -35.08
CA GLN A 53 5.72 -1.02 -35.86
C GLN A 53 4.59 -0.49 -34.98
N LYS A 54 4.15 -1.27 -34.00
CA LYS A 54 3.12 -0.85 -33.03
C LYS A 54 3.63 0.24 -32.11
N ASP A 55 4.88 0.12 -31.66
CA ASP A 55 5.53 1.09 -30.76
C ASP A 55 5.65 2.45 -31.45
N VAL A 56 6.07 2.46 -32.72
CA VAL A 56 6.16 3.67 -33.55
C VAL A 56 4.77 4.30 -33.74
N PHE A 57 3.77 3.48 -34.10
CA PHE A 57 2.40 3.96 -34.32
C PHE A 57 1.81 4.57 -33.04
N LEU A 58 1.98 3.89 -31.89
CA LEU A 58 1.45 4.31 -30.60
C LEU A 58 2.34 5.33 -29.87
N ARG A 59 3.52 5.65 -30.42
CA ARG A 59 4.53 6.54 -29.81
C ARG A 59 4.91 6.15 -28.39
N ARG A 60 4.92 4.86 -28.09
CA ARG A 60 5.30 4.31 -26.78
C ARG A 60 5.73 2.86 -26.91
N THR A 61 6.69 2.44 -26.09
CA THR A 61 7.12 1.05 -26.01
C THR A 61 6.07 0.19 -25.28
N LEU A 62 5.67 -0.92 -25.91
CA LEU A 62 4.68 -1.87 -25.37
C LEU A 62 5.32 -3.02 -24.59
N VAL A 63 6.64 -3.16 -24.67
CA VAL A 63 7.39 -4.25 -24.07
C VAL A 63 8.42 -3.69 -23.09
N GLY A 64 8.50 -4.28 -21.90
CA GLY A 64 9.48 -3.91 -20.90
C GLY A 64 8.91 -3.89 -19.48
N PRO A 65 9.74 -3.71 -18.45
CA PRO A 65 9.32 -3.73 -17.05
C PRO A 65 8.29 -2.66 -16.68
N HIS A 66 8.21 -1.57 -17.46
CA HIS A 66 7.23 -0.50 -17.26
C HIS A 66 5.80 -0.92 -17.67
N THR A 67 5.66 -1.98 -18.45
CA THR A 67 4.36 -2.50 -18.91
C THR A 67 3.78 -3.56 -17.98
N ASP A 68 4.56 -4.02 -17.00
CA ASP A 68 4.11 -5.02 -16.04
C ASP A 68 2.92 -4.51 -15.22
N LYS A 69 1.92 -5.35 -15.08
CA LYS A 69 0.75 -5.08 -14.26
C LYS A 69 0.92 -5.70 -12.89
N TYR A 70 0.39 -5.01 -11.88
CA TYR A 70 0.30 -5.51 -10.52
C TYR A 70 -1.15 -5.81 -10.19
N THR A 71 -1.37 -6.94 -9.53
CA THR A 71 -2.68 -7.32 -9.01
C THR A 71 -2.55 -7.56 -7.52
N VAL A 72 -3.37 -6.87 -6.75
CA VAL A 72 -3.49 -7.10 -5.31
C VAL A 72 -4.56 -8.15 -5.08
N PHE A 73 -4.25 -9.16 -4.29
CA PHE A 73 -5.17 -10.19 -3.85
C PHE A 73 -5.50 -9.99 -2.37
N PHE A 74 -6.75 -10.23 -2.02
CA PHE A 74 -7.23 -10.28 -0.66
C PHE A 74 -7.92 -11.63 -0.44
N LYS A 75 -7.42 -12.45 0.48
CA LYS A 75 -7.90 -13.83 0.67
C LYS A 75 -8.01 -14.60 -0.65
N ASP A 76 -6.91 -14.57 -1.43
CA ASP A 76 -6.76 -15.28 -2.72
C ASP A 76 -7.69 -14.81 -3.86
N LYS A 77 -8.48 -13.75 -3.66
CA LYS A 77 -9.31 -13.14 -4.71
C LYS A 77 -8.74 -11.80 -5.15
N PRO A 78 -8.72 -11.48 -6.47
CA PRO A 78 -8.34 -10.17 -6.95
C PRO A 78 -9.17 -9.09 -6.28
N LEU A 79 -8.51 -8.21 -5.51
CA LEU A 79 -9.17 -7.17 -4.71
C LEU A 79 -10.00 -6.21 -5.56
N ARG A 80 -9.49 -5.86 -6.74
CA ARG A 80 -10.16 -4.92 -7.65
C ARG A 80 -11.54 -5.40 -8.10
N GLU A 81 -11.70 -6.72 -8.28
CA GLU A 81 -12.89 -7.32 -8.87
C GLU A 81 -13.89 -7.81 -7.80
N TYR A 82 -13.37 -8.28 -6.69
CA TYR A 82 -14.17 -8.98 -5.66
C TYR A 82 -14.16 -8.30 -4.30
N GLY A 83 -13.32 -7.26 -4.11
CA GLY A 83 -13.21 -6.60 -2.82
C GLY A 83 -14.37 -5.66 -2.52
N SER A 84 -14.88 -5.70 -1.30
CA SER A 84 -15.77 -4.69 -0.75
C SER A 84 -15.02 -3.37 -0.51
N GLN A 85 -15.73 -2.26 -0.35
CA GLN A 85 -15.11 -0.95 -0.03
C GLN A 85 -14.26 -1.00 1.25
N GLY A 86 -14.72 -1.73 2.27
CA GLY A 86 -13.98 -1.91 3.52
C GLY A 86 -12.70 -2.73 3.34
N GLU A 87 -12.73 -3.77 2.50
CA GLU A 87 -11.55 -4.58 2.19
C GLU A 87 -10.53 -3.80 1.34
N HIS A 88 -10.98 -2.98 0.41
CA HIS A 88 -10.11 -2.05 -0.33
C HIS A 88 -9.38 -1.11 0.63
N LYS A 89 -10.13 -0.47 1.54
CA LYS A 89 -9.55 0.48 2.49
C LYS A 89 -8.60 -0.21 3.47
N LEU A 90 -9.00 -1.35 4.04
CA LEU A 90 -8.17 -2.14 4.92
C LEU A 90 -6.87 -2.56 4.21
N SER A 91 -6.97 -3.11 3.00
CA SER A 91 -5.79 -3.51 2.22
C SER A 91 -4.87 -2.35 1.94
N PHE A 92 -5.41 -1.18 1.57
CA PHE A 92 -4.61 0.02 1.36
C PHE A 92 -3.82 0.41 2.61
N VAL A 93 -4.45 0.41 3.78
CA VAL A 93 -3.79 0.77 5.03
C VAL A 93 -2.71 -0.24 5.40
N LEU A 94 -3.02 -1.55 5.34
CA LEU A 94 -2.05 -2.60 5.65
C LEU A 94 -0.84 -2.56 4.69
N LEU A 95 -1.07 -2.30 3.40
CA LEU A 95 0.00 -2.10 2.42
C LEU A 95 0.85 -0.87 2.73
N LYS A 96 0.26 0.24 3.19
CA LYS A 96 1.00 1.44 3.62
C LYS A 96 1.84 1.21 4.87
N VAL A 97 1.33 0.45 5.82
CA VAL A 97 2.11 0.04 7.01
C VAL A 97 3.26 -0.88 6.62
N ALA A 98 3.03 -1.81 5.69
CA ALA A 98 4.06 -2.69 5.17
C ALA A 98 5.13 -1.92 4.39
N GLU A 99 4.73 -0.95 3.55
CA GLU A 99 5.65 -0.05 2.83
C GLU A 99 6.54 0.74 3.81
N HIS A 100 5.94 1.32 4.84
CA HIS A 100 6.67 2.02 5.90
C HIS A 100 7.71 1.11 6.57
N SER A 101 7.31 -0.09 6.99
CA SER A 101 8.19 -1.08 7.62
C SER A 101 9.31 -1.53 6.68
N PHE A 102 8.98 -1.74 5.41
CA PHE A 102 9.92 -2.13 4.37
C PHE A 102 10.98 -1.06 4.14
N ILE A 103 10.56 0.20 3.95
CA ILE A 103 11.50 1.34 3.76
C ILE A 103 12.41 1.48 4.98
N LYS A 104 11.85 1.36 6.19
CA LYS A 104 12.63 1.43 7.43
C LYS A 104 13.72 0.36 7.48
N LYS A 105 13.42 -0.87 7.09
CA LYS A 105 14.38 -1.98 7.06
C LYS A 105 15.47 -1.77 6.00
N GLU A 106 15.06 -1.39 4.78
CA GLU A 106 15.99 -1.24 3.65
C GLU A 106 16.92 -0.03 3.79
N THR A 107 16.44 1.06 4.40
CA THR A 107 17.19 2.32 4.46
C THR A 107 17.76 2.65 5.84
N ASN A 108 17.35 1.90 6.87
CA ASN A 108 17.62 2.21 8.28
C ASN A 108 17.19 3.62 8.71
N LYS A 109 16.19 4.21 8.00
CA LYS A 109 15.57 5.50 8.33
C LYS A 109 14.18 5.28 8.88
N ASN A 110 13.70 6.21 9.70
CA ASN A 110 12.31 6.21 10.18
C ASN A 110 11.48 7.13 9.28
N PRO A 111 10.75 6.62 8.29
CA PRO A 111 9.87 7.44 7.47
C PRO A 111 8.67 7.92 8.29
N THR A 112 8.06 9.04 7.90
CA THR A 112 6.77 9.48 8.45
C THR A 112 5.64 8.79 7.71
N LEU A 113 4.73 8.17 8.43
CA LEU A 113 3.54 7.53 7.86
C LEU A 113 2.43 8.58 7.69
N LEU A 114 1.92 8.75 6.47
CA LEU A 114 0.83 9.66 6.16
C LEU A 114 -0.41 8.85 5.79
N LEU A 115 -1.52 9.05 6.51
CA LEU A 115 -2.78 8.35 6.30
C LEU A 115 -3.92 9.36 6.18
N ASP A 116 -4.48 9.45 4.98
CA ASP A 116 -5.56 10.37 4.69
C ASP A 116 -6.92 9.70 4.89
N ASP A 117 -7.81 10.38 5.62
CA ASP A 117 -9.18 9.94 5.93
C ASP A 117 -9.24 8.48 6.43
N LEU A 118 -8.32 8.12 7.35
CA LEU A 118 -8.06 6.74 7.76
C LEU A 118 -9.32 6.01 8.23
N PHE A 119 -10.10 6.63 9.11
CA PHE A 119 -11.20 5.96 9.82
C PHE A 119 -12.54 6.00 9.08
N ALA A 120 -12.66 6.77 8.00
CA ALA A 120 -13.89 6.77 7.21
C ALA A 120 -14.19 5.36 6.68
N LYS A 121 -15.43 4.88 6.89
CA LYS A 121 -15.90 3.55 6.42
C LYS A 121 -15.21 2.32 7.05
N LEU A 122 -14.46 2.50 8.14
CA LEU A 122 -13.99 1.39 8.96
C LEU A 122 -14.90 1.22 10.17
N ASP A 123 -15.18 -0.02 10.55
CA ASP A 123 -15.82 -0.30 11.83
C ASP A 123 -14.83 -0.11 12.99
N ASN A 124 -15.36 0.06 14.21
CA ASN A 124 -14.55 0.36 15.39
C ASN A 124 -13.51 -0.73 15.67
N GLY A 125 -13.85 -1.99 15.48
CA GLY A 125 -12.91 -3.11 15.72
C GLY A 125 -11.71 -3.07 14.77
N ARG A 126 -11.95 -2.83 13.49
CA ARG A 126 -10.89 -2.69 12.49
C ARG A 126 -10.04 -1.44 12.71
N GLY A 127 -10.69 -0.33 13.06
CA GLY A 127 -9.99 0.92 13.34
C GLY A 127 -9.03 0.80 14.53
N ASN A 128 -9.44 0.19 15.63
CA ASN A 128 -8.60 -0.03 16.81
C ASN A 128 -7.40 -0.93 16.49
N ALA A 129 -7.60 -2.03 15.76
CA ALA A 129 -6.52 -2.93 15.37
C ALA A 129 -5.50 -2.24 14.44
N ILE A 130 -5.96 -1.42 13.51
CA ILE A 130 -5.08 -0.59 12.67
C ILE A 130 -4.31 0.41 13.52
N PHE A 131 -4.97 1.09 14.48
CA PHE A 131 -4.29 2.04 15.35
C PHE A 131 -3.17 1.38 16.15
N ASP A 132 -3.39 0.17 16.65
CA ASP A 132 -2.36 -0.59 17.37
C ASP A 132 -1.14 -0.94 16.50
N LEU A 133 -1.33 -1.10 15.21
CA LEU A 133 -0.22 -1.27 14.27
C LEU A 133 0.56 0.04 14.05
N ILE A 134 -0.16 1.13 13.76
CA ILE A 134 0.47 2.39 13.34
C ILE A 134 1.16 3.12 14.50
N ARG A 135 0.66 3.02 15.74
CA ARG A 135 1.31 3.65 16.90
C ARG A 135 2.74 3.18 17.16
N LYS A 136 3.12 2.01 16.62
CA LYS A 136 4.47 1.44 16.70
C LYS A 136 5.36 1.84 15.51
N SER A 137 4.80 2.52 14.52
CA SER A 137 5.51 2.86 13.28
C SER A 137 6.42 4.10 13.42
N GLY A 138 6.32 4.88 14.50
CA GLY A 138 7.02 6.14 14.67
C GLY A 138 6.11 7.33 14.40
N GLN A 139 6.63 8.39 13.77
CA GLN A 139 5.81 9.55 13.46
C GLN A 139 4.72 9.19 12.43
N THR A 140 3.47 9.44 12.82
CA THR A 140 2.30 9.21 11.95
C THR A 140 1.45 10.48 11.90
N ILE A 141 1.03 10.86 10.72
CA ILE A 141 0.10 11.98 10.47
C ILE A 141 -1.17 11.37 9.91
N ILE A 142 -2.29 11.61 10.59
CA ILE A 142 -3.60 11.11 10.18
C ILE A 142 -4.52 12.31 9.94
N THR A 143 -5.18 12.38 8.79
CA THR A 143 -6.27 13.32 8.57
C THR A 143 -7.60 12.66 8.88
N ASN A 144 -8.54 13.42 9.42
CA ASN A 144 -9.91 12.98 9.63
C ASN A 144 -10.89 14.16 9.61
N THR A 145 -12.16 13.90 9.34
CA THR A 145 -13.19 14.93 9.25
C THR A 145 -13.72 15.36 10.61
N ASP A 146 -13.62 14.51 11.62
CA ASP A 146 -14.10 14.78 12.98
C ASP A 146 -13.23 14.10 14.06
N LEU A 147 -13.29 14.60 15.28
CA LEU A 147 -12.57 14.04 16.44
C LEU A 147 -13.28 12.81 17.02
N VAL A 148 -14.59 12.74 16.93
CA VAL A 148 -15.38 11.64 17.52
C VAL A 148 -14.97 10.32 16.89
N GLY A 149 -14.79 10.30 15.57
CA GLY A 149 -14.25 9.13 14.87
C GLY A 149 -12.84 8.75 15.31
N VAL A 150 -11.99 9.72 15.62
CA VAL A 150 -10.62 9.50 16.09
C VAL A 150 -10.60 8.86 17.48
N GLU A 151 -11.40 9.39 18.42
CA GLU A 151 -11.52 8.87 19.78
C GLU A 151 -12.15 7.48 19.82
N ALA A 152 -13.16 7.22 18.99
CA ALA A 152 -13.82 5.93 18.86
C ALA A 152 -12.83 4.80 18.46
N HIS A 153 -11.74 5.15 17.79
CA HIS A 153 -10.67 4.23 17.38
C HIS A 153 -9.46 4.22 18.33
N GLY A 154 -9.64 4.66 19.57
CA GLY A 154 -8.65 4.52 20.64
C GLY A 154 -7.53 5.57 20.64
N ILE A 155 -7.63 6.60 19.79
CA ILE A 155 -6.69 7.73 19.82
C ILE A 155 -7.13 8.71 20.92
N ASN A 156 -6.35 8.79 22.00
CA ASN A 156 -6.62 9.74 23.08
C ASN A 156 -6.06 11.13 22.74
N PRO A 157 -6.91 12.15 22.53
CA PRO A 157 -6.47 13.52 22.23
C PRO A 157 -5.58 14.13 23.32
N ASN A 158 -5.79 13.72 24.56
CA ASN A 158 -5.07 14.25 25.71
C ASN A 158 -3.72 13.54 25.99
N ASN A 159 -3.35 12.55 25.17
CA ASN A 159 -2.05 11.90 25.31
C ASN A 159 -0.94 12.89 24.89
N PRO A 160 0.09 13.13 25.71
CA PRO A 160 1.17 14.08 25.39
C PRO A 160 1.95 13.76 24.12
N ASN A 161 1.88 12.51 23.65
CA ASN A 161 2.51 12.09 22.39
C ASN A 161 1.63 12.36 21.16
N ASN A 162 0.38 12.80 21.36
CA ASN A 162 -0.54 13.12 20.28
C ASN A 162 -0.67 14.64 20.14
N LYS A 163 -0.64 15.14 18.91
CA LYS A 163 -0.89 16.54 18.59
C LYS A 163 -2.07 16.64 17.65
N ILE A 164 -3.10 17.38 18.09
CA ILE A 164 -4.26 17.68 17.24
C ILE A 164 -4.07 19.04 16.62
N ILE A 165 -4.28 19.13 15.31
CA ILE A 165 -4.24 20.36 14.53
C ILE A 165 -5.60 20.54 13.88
N HIS A 166 -6.35 21.58 14.30
CA HIS A 166 -7.60 21.93 13.66
C HIS A 166 -7.34 22.84 12.46
N LEU A 167 -7.78 22.39 11.28
CA LEU A 167 -7.74 23.21 10.07
C LEU A 167 -9.04 24.02 9.99
N LEU A 168 -8.96 25.32 10.25
CA LEU A 168 -10.09 26.23 10.08
C LEU A 168 -10.31 26.46 8.57
N ARG A 169 -11.55 26.25 8.10
CA ARG A 169 -11.96 26.66 6.75
C ARG A 169 -12.07 28.20 6.69
N ASN A 170 -10.98 28.87 6.39
CA ASN A 170 -11.04 30.27 5.98
C ASN A 170 -11.27 30.36 4.45
N TRP A 171 -12.45 29.97 3.99
CA TRP A 171 -12.91 30.39 2.67
C TRP A 171 -13.44 31.83 2.82
N LYS A 172 -12.58 32.83 2.71
CA LYS A 172 -13.03 34.15 2.34
C LYS A 172 -13.30 34.11 0.83
N ASN A 173 -14.58 34.25 0.45
CA ASN A 173 -15.02 34.58 -0.91
C ASN A 173 -14.33 35.83 -1.41
#